data_9e6f8e81beed2e9061ee8b71cbaf3126
#
_entry.id   9e6f8e81beed2e9061ee8b71cbaf3126
#
_cell.length_a   1.000
_cell.length_b   1.000
_cell.length_c   1.000
_cell.angle_alpha   90.00
_cell.angle_beta   90.00
_cell.angle_gamma   90.00
#
_symmetry.space_group_name_H-M   'P 1'
#
loop_
_entity.id
_entity.type
_entity.pdbx_description
1 polymer ?
#
loop_
_entity_poly.entity_id
_entity_poly.type
_entity_poly.pdbx_seq_one_letter_code
_entity_poly.pdbx_strand_id
1 'polypeptide(L)'
;MIFVGIDPGLHGAVAWIDGERKQVRVQDCPLINGEYDYFGMWKALQDASWNGAAQTVVTMEKVHAMPNDGRCSAFSFGVGYGAWLAIAGMLRLTPNLVSPQAWKRTMLAGVPNDKQAEAKALKQRFQGHEICSQLHGPRGGLRDGRVDALLLAEYGRVTWKLSGRKAAC
;
A
#
# COMPACT_ATOMS: atom_id res chain seq x y z
N MET A 1 15.58 -2.21 6.64
CA MET A 1 14.79 -2.63 5.45
C MET A 1 13.42 -1.99 5.58
N ILE A 2 12.93 -1.37 4.52
CA ILE A 2 11.61 -0.72 4.46
C ILE A 2 10.69 -1.53 3.54
N PHE A 3 9.44 -1.68 3.93
CA PHE A 3 8.39 -2.30 3.14
C PHE A 3 7.33 -1.26 2.84
N VAL A 4 7.11 -1.01 1.56
CA VAL A 4 6.14 -0.03 1.05
C VAL A 4 4.97 -0.78 0.44
N GLY A 5 3.76 -0.35 0.75
CA GLY A 5 2.52 -0.81 0.13
C GLY A 5 1.84 0.33 -0.62
N ILE A 6 1.37 0.07 -1.83
CA ILE A 6 0.69 1.06 -2.67
C ILE A 6 -0.66 0.49 -3.13
N ASP A 7 -1.73 1.17 -2.75
CA ASP A 7 -3.05 1.08 -3.38
C ASP A 7 -3.15 2.21 -4.41
N PRO A 8 -3.20 1.90 -5.74
CA PRO A 8 -2.92 2.90 -6.77
C PRO A 8 -4.09 3.81 -7.18
N GLY A 9 -5.28 3.70 -6.56
CA GLY A 9 -6.46 4.51 -6.92
C GLY A 9 -6.39 5.98 -6.46
N LEU A 10 -7.30 6.83 -6.95
CA LEU A 10 -7.48 8.22 -6.46
C LEU A 10 -7.80 8.25 -4.95
N HIS A 11 -8.55 7.27 -4.48
CA HIS A 11 -8.86 7.09 -3.05
C HIS A 11 -7.91 6.09 -2.37
N GLY A 12 -6.86 5.70 -3.09
CA GLY A 12 -5.81 4.84 -2.61
C GLY A 12 -4.85 5.54 -1.64
N ALA A 13 -3.77 4.87 -1.34
CA ALA A 13 -2.78 5.37 -0.39
C ALA A 13 -1.41 4.76 -0.63
N VAL A 14 -0.40 5.36 -0.03
CA VAL A 14 0.92 4.78 0.14
C VAL A 14 1.22 4.63 1.63
N ALA A 15 1.71 3.46 2.00
CA ALA A 15 2.10 3.14 3.37
C ALA A 15 3.51 2.58 3.40
N TRP A 16 4.21 2.77 4.52
CA TRP A 16 5.47 2.10 4.73
C TRP A 16 5.66 1.69 6.19
N ILE A 17 6.38 0.61 6.37
CA ILE A 17 6.77 0.04 7.66
C ILE A 17 8.24 -0.31 7.63
N ASP A 18 8.95 -0.10 8.71
CA ASP A 18 10.28 -0.69 8.86
C ASP A 18 10.16 -2.20 9.17
N GLY A 19 11.24 -2.95 8.91
CA GLY A 19 11.23 -4.40 9.06
C GLY A 19 10.97 -4.89 10.48
N GLU A 20 11.19 -4.03 11.46
CA GLU A 20 10.97 -4.28 12.89
C GLU A 20 9.63 -3.72 13.38
N ARG A 21 8.88 -3.05 12.52
CA ARG A 21 7.62 -2.34 12.83
C ARG A 21 7.75 -1.24 13.88
N LYS A 22 8.93 -0.67 14.08
CA LYS A 22 9.12 0.45 15.00
C LYS A 22 8.55 1.75 14.45
N GLN A 23 8.51 1.87 13.11
CA GLN A 23 7.95 3.01 12.41
C GLN A 23 6.93 2.53 11.39
N VAL A 24 5.76 3.15 11.42
CA VAL A 24 4.66 2.88 10.50
C VAL A 24 4.07 4.22 10.09
N ARG A 25 3.90 4.43 8.80
CA ARG A 25 3.22 5.61 8.25
C ARG A 25 2.31 5.24 7.11
N VAL A 26 1.26 6.02 6.94
CA VAL A 26 0.34 5.93 5.82
C VAL A 26 -0.16 7.33 5.47
N GLN A 27 -0.30 7.59 4.18
CA GLN A 27 -0.91 8.80 3.65
C GLN A 27 -1.77 8.48 2.45
N ASP A 28 -2.81 9.29 2.23
CA ASP A 28 -3.65 9.19 1.03
C ASP A 28 -2.80 9.42 -0.21
N CYS A 29 -3.27 8.90 -1.36
CA CYS A 29 -2.68 9.23 -2.65
C CYS A 29 -2.64 10.76 -2.81
N PRO A 30 -1.47 11.35 -3.12
CA PRO A 30 -1.37 12.81 -3.29
C PRO A 30 -2.20 13.30 -4.47
N LEU A 31 -3.06 14.29 -4.20
CA LEU A 31 -3.94 14.90 -5.19
C LEU A 31 -3.87 16.42 -5.12
N ILE A 32 -4.00 17.08 -6.29
CA ILE A 32 -4.22 18.53 -6.44
C ILE A 32 -5.50 18.70 -7.23
N ASN A 33 -6.47 19.40 -6.69
CA ASN A 33 -7.79 19.66 -7.31
C ASN A 33 -8.53 18.39 -7.77
N GLY A 34 -8.33 17.28 -7.05
CA GLY A 34 -8.95 15.97 -7.36
C GLY A 34 -8.23 15.16 -8.43
N GLU A 35 -7.11 15.63 -8.96
CA GLU A 35 -6.25 14.93 -9.92
C GLU A 35 -4.95 14.47 -9.25
N TYR A 36 -4.25 13.51 -9.86
CA TYR A 36 -3.00 12.99 -9.33
C TYR A 36 -1.90 14.07 -9.28
N ASP A 37 -1.36 14.30 -8.09
CA ASP A 37 -0.15 15.10 -7.89
C ASP A 37 1.09 14.21 -8.08
N TYR A 38 1.60 14.16 -9.30
CA TYR A 38 2.76 13.31 -9.62
C TYR A 38 4.02 13.66 -8.83
N PHE A 39 4.21 14.94 -8.51
CA PHE A 39 5.35 15.35 -7.67
C PHE A 39 5.15 14.89 -6.22
N GLY A 40 3.95 15.05 -5.68
CA GLY A 40 3.60 14.55 -4.35
C GLY A 40 3.70 13.03 -4.26
N MET A 41 3.28 12.31 -5.30
CA MET A 41 3.43 10.84 -5.39
C MET A 41 4.90 10.44 -5.41
N TRP A 42 5.73 11.11 -6.23
CA TRP A 42 7.17 10.87 -6.24
C TRP A 42 7.80 11.13 -4.88
N LYS A 43 7.47 12.26 -4.26
CA LYS A 43 7.98 12.62 -2.93
C LYS A 43 7.58 11.61 -1.87
N ALA A 44 6.33 11.18 -1.87
CA ALA A 44 5.81 10.18 -0.93
C ALA A 44 6.57 8.85 -1.02
N LEU A 45 6.84 8.37 -2.24
CA LEU A 45 7.58 7.13 -2.44
C LEU A 45 9.09 7.31 -2.17
N GLN A 46 9.65 8.46 -2.54
CA GLN A 46 11.03 8.80 -2.22
C GLN A 46 11.26 8.84 -0.70
N ASP A 47 10.41 9.57 0.03
CA ASP A 47 10.53 9.69 1.49
C ASP A 47 10.37 8.32 2.19
N ALA A 48 9.47 7.47 1.67
CA ALA A 48 9.29 6.11 2.15
C ALA A 48 10.53 5.23 1.90
N SER A 49 11.23 5.42 0.78
CA SER A 49 12.39 4.61 0.39
C SER A 49 13.73 5.13 0.93
N TRP A 50 13.82 6.43 1.25
CA TRP A 50 15.08 7.11 1.60
C TRP A 50 15.43 7.06 3.10
N ASN A 51 14.61 6.52 3.97
CA ASN A 51 14.81 6.54 5.44
C ASN A 51 16.08 5.81 5.94
N GLY A 52 17.21 5.93 5.21
CA GLY A 52 18.50 5.34 5.58
C GLY A 52 18.53 3.81 5.49
N ALA A 53 17.50 3.20 4.93
CA ALA A 53 17.43 1.76 4.78
C ALA A 53 18.18 1.32 3.53
N ALA A 54 19.13 0.41 3.70
CA ALA A 54 19.90 -0.16 2.60
C ALA A 54 19.05 -0.91 1.54
N GLN A 55 17.78 -1.20 1.85
CA GLN A 55 16.89 -1.95 0.96
C GLN A 55 15.41 -1.61 1.19
N THR A 56 14.70 -1.34 0.09
CA THR A 56 13.27 -1.08 0.07
C THR A 56 12.56 -2.13 -0.79
N VAL A 57 11.50 -2.72 -0.26
CA VAL A 57 10.62 -3.65 -0.96
C VAL A 57 9.29 -2.96 -1.20
N VAL A 58 8.92 -2.74 -2.44
CA VAL A 58 7.63 -2.15 -2.83
C VAL A 58 6.67 -3.25 -3.22
N THR A 59 5.47 -3.25 -2.64
CA THR A 59 4.35 -4.11 -3.01
C THR A 59 3.21 -3.24 -3.47
N MET A 60 2.71 -3.45 -4.69
CA MET A 60 1.60 -2.70 -5.24
C MET A 60 0.51 -3.64 -5.73
N GLU A 61 -0.75 -3.26 -5.50
CA GLU A 61 -1.86 -4.04 -6.02
C GLU A 61 -1.82 -4.07 -7.55
N LYS A 62 -1.85 -5.29 -8.11
CA LYS A 62 -1.96 -5.49 -9.55
C LYS A 62 -3.41 -5.31 -9.95
N VAL A 63 -3.67 -4.27 -10.70
CA VAL A 63 -5.01 -3.92 -11.15
C VAL A 63 -5.17 -4.15 -12.66
N HIS A 64 -6.40 -4.38 -13.05
CA HIS A 64 -6.83 -4.48 -14.45
C HIS A 64 -8.25 -3.95 -14.54
N ALA A 65 -8.63 -3.44 -15.71
CA ALA A 65 -9.99 -3.01 -15.96
C ALA A 65 -10.95 -4.19 -15.87
N MET A 66 -12.06 -4.01 -15.16
CA MET A 66 -13.13 -5.00 -15.10
C MET A 66 -14.21 -4.66 -16.13
N PRO A 67 -14.93 -5.66 -16.68
CA PRO A 67 -15.95 -5.41 -17.70
C PRO A 67 -17.05 -4.41 -17.31
N ASN A 68 -17.30 -4.29 -15.99
CA ASN A 68 -18.33 -3.39 -15.44
C ASN A 68 -17.79 -2.06 -14.94
N ASP A 69 -16.48 -1.79 -15.10
CA ASP A 69 -15.91 -0.50 -14.72
C ASP A 69 -16.43 0.58 -15.69
N GLY A 70 -16.84 1.72 -15.15
CA GLY A 70 -17.13 2.90 -15.96
C GLY A 70 -15.86 3.35 -16.70
N ARG A 71 -16.00 3.72 -17.99
CA ARG A 71 -14.83 4.09 -18.83
C ARG A 71 -13.95 5.15 -18.20
N CYS A 72 -14.56 6.20 -17.62
CA CYS A 72 -13.81 7.26 -16.95
C CYS A 72 -13.07 6.75 -15.70
N SER A 73 -13.71 5.88 -14.92
CA SER A 73 -13.09 5.29 -13.72
C SER A 73 -11.92 4.40 -14.09
N ALA A 74 -12.09 3.52 -15.10
CA ALA A 74 -11.03 2.63 -15.58
C ALA A 74 -9.83 3.43 -16.12
N PHE A 75 -10.11 4.51 -16.89
CA PHE A 75 -9.06 5.38 -17.41
C PHE A 75 -8.30 6.10 -16.30
N SER A 76 -9.00 6.77 -15.38
CA SER A 76 -8.40 7.47 -14.25
C SER A 76 -7.57 6.52 -13.37
N PHE A 77 -8.08 5.32 -13.12
CA PHE A 77 -7.38 4.31 -12.36
C PHE A 77 -6.11 3.82 -13.07
N GLY A 78 -6.18 3.61 -14.39
CA GLY A 78 -5.03 3.25 -15.22
C GLY A 78 -3.94 4.33 -15.22
N VAL A 79 -4.33 5.62 -15.22
CA VAL A 79 -3.40 6.75 -15.12
C VAL A 79 -2.63 6.70 -13.80
N GLY A 80 -3.31 6.55 -12.66
CA GLY A 80 -2.66 6.46 -11.35
C GLY A 80 -1.76 5.25 -11.21
N TYR A 81 -2.23 4.09 -11.69
CA TYR A 81 -1.44 2.86 -11.72
C TYR A 81 -0.15 3.02 -12.52
N GLY A 82 -0.25 3.56 -13.74
CA GLY A 82 0.90 3.84 -14.58
C GLY A 82 1.86 4.86 -13.98
N ALA A 83 1.32 5.90 -13.32
CA ALA A 83 2.12 6.90 -12.63
C ALA A 83 2.95 6.28 -11.50
N TRP A 84 2.36 5.45 -10.64
CA TRP A 84 3.11 4.77 -9.58
C TRP A 84 4.21 3.86 -10.12
N LEU A 85 3.95 3.12 -11.22
CA LEU A 85 4.97 2.29 -11.89
C LEU A 85 6.12 3.14 -12.43
N ALA A 86 5.81 4.24 -13.12
CA ALA A 86 6.82 5.13 -13.68
C ALA A 86 7.67 5.77 -12.57
N ILE A 87 7.04 6.26 -11.50
CA ILE A 87 7.71 6.86 -10.35
C ILE A 87 8.62 5.84 -9.66
N ALA A 88 8.14 4.61 -9.45
CA ALA A 88 8.98 3.55 -8.88
C ALA A 88 10.19 3.26 -9.77
N GLY A 89 10.00 3.18 -11.08
CA GLY A 89 11.09 3.00 -12.05
C GLY A 89 12.12 4.14 -12.01
N MET A 90 11.68 5.39 -11.91
CA MET A 90 12.57 6.57 -11.76
C MET A 90 13.40 6.49 -10.47
N LEU A 91 12.85 5.94 -9.40
CA LEU A 91 13.55 5.69 -8.13
C LEU A 91 14.35 4.38 -8.11
N ARG A 92 14.43 3.68 -9.26
CA ARG A 92 15.08 2.37 -9.41
C ARG A 92 14.49 1.29 -8.48
N LEU A 93 13.22 1.41 -8.16
CA LEU A 93 12.46 0.43 -7.40
C LEU A 93 11.67 -0.44 -8.38
N THR A 94 11.64 -1.75 -8.12
CA THR A 94 10.81 -2.69 -8.90
C THR A 94 9.66 -3.16 -8.01
N PRO A 95 8.42 -2.67 -8.24
CA PRO A 95 7.28 -3.09 -7.43
C PRO A 95 6.96 -4.57 -7.64
N ASN A 96 6.74 -5.28 -6.54
CA ASN A 96 6.12 -6.60 -6.56
C ASN A 96 4.60 -6.43 -6.76
N LEU A 97 4.12 -6.79 -7.95
CA LEU A 97 2.72 -6.65 -8.34
C LEU A 97 1.94 -7.86 -7.86
N VAL A 98 0.96 -7.66 -6.99
CA VAL A 98 0.18 -8.72 -6.37
C VAL A 98 -1.32 -8.53 -6.60
N SER A 99 -2.02 -9.60 -7.00
CA SER A 99 -3.47 -9.51 -7.19
C SER A 99 -4.21 -9.35 -5.86
N PRO A 100 -5.40 -8.69 -5.85
CA PRO A 100 -6.23 -8.54 -4.66
C PRO A 100 -6.49 -9.86 -3.95
N GLN A 101 -6.82 -10.91 -4.71
CA GLN A 101 -7.11 -12.24 -4.17
C GLN A 101 -5.89 -12.85 -3.46
N ALA A 102 -4.69 -12.66 -4.00
CA ALA A 102 -3.48 -13.25 -3.44
C ALA A 102 -3.10 -12.62 -2.09
N TRP A 103 -3.04 -11.27 -2.03
CA TRP A 103 -2.66 -10.63 -0.79
C TRP A 103 -3.76 -10.71 0.29
N LYS A 104 -5.06 -10.57 -0.10
CA LYS A 104 -6.18 -10.72 0.84
C LYS A 104 -6.24 -12.11 1.44
N ARG A 105 -6.06 -13.16 0.65
CA ARG A 105 -5.99 -14.54 1.16
C ARG A 105 -4.90 -14.72 2.22
N THR A 106 -3.76 -14.05 2.07
CA THR A 106 -2.64 -14.15 3.01
C THR A 106 -2.85 -13.30 4.25
N MET A 107 -3.35 -12.09 4.07
CA MET A 107 -3.41 -11.10 5.14
C MET A 107 -4.70 -11.15 5.94
N LEU A 108 -5.79 -11.57 5.32
CA LEU A 108 -7.17 -11.53 5.84
C LEU A 108 -7.79 -12.94 5.95
N ALA A 109 -6.98 -13.98 6.07
CA ALA A 109 -7.50 -15.34 6.29
C ALA A 109 -8.39 -15.39 7.53
N GLY A 110 -9.65 -15.82 7.35
CA GLY A 110 -10.64 -15.89 8.43
C GLY A 110 -11.28 -14.56 8.83
N VAL A 111 -10.92 -13.46 8.17
CA VAL A 111 -11.55 -12.15 8.36
C VAL A 111 -12.76 -12.03 7.41
N PRO A 112 -13.93 -11.59 7.88
CA PRO A 112 -15.06 -11.31 7.00
C PRO A 112 -14.69 -10.29 5.90
N ASN A 113 -15.32 -10.43 4.72
CA ASN A 113 -15.12 -9.50 3.61
C ASN A 113 -15.92 -8.20 3.85
N ASP A 114 -15.48 -7.46 4.84
CA ASP A 114 -16.04 -6.20 5.31
C ASP A 114 -14.91 -5.27 5.74
N LYS A 115 -14.96 -4.02 5.31
CA LYS A 115 -13.90 -3.03 5.54
C LYS A 115 -13.63 -2.73 7.02
N GLN A 116 -14.66 -2.77 7.86
CA GLN A 116 -14.49 -2.59 9.31
C GLN A 116 -13.76 -3.79 9.94
N ALA A 117 -14.08 -5.01 9.49
CA ALA A 117 -13.40 -6.22 9.92
C ALA A 117 -11.94 -6.24 9.46
N GLU A 118 -11.66 -5.84 8.21
CA GLU A 118 -10.30 -5.69 7.66
C GLU A 118 -9.48 -4.68 8.48
N ALA A 119 -10.06 -3.50 8.77
CA ALA A 119 -9.41 -2.48 9.61
C ALA A 119 -9.17 -2.95 11.04
N LYS A 120 -10.11 -3.72 11.64
CA LYS A 120 -9.94 -4.33 12.96
C LYS A 120 -8.80 -5.33 12.97
N ALA A 121 -8.72 -6.20 11.97
CA ALA A 121 -7.64 -7.18 11.82
C ALA A 121 -6.28 -6.48 11.65
N LEU A 122 -6.23 -5.39 10.87
CA LEU A 122 -5.04 -4.56 10.72
C LEU A 122 -4.61 -3.94 12.06
N LYS A 123 -5.54 -3.34 12.81
CA LYS A 123 -5.27 -2.76 14.13
C LYS A 123 -4.68 -3.78 15.10
N GLN A 124 -5.20 -5.01 15.09
CA GLN A 124 -4.66 -6.10 15.91
C GLN A 124 -3.21 -6.47 15.54
N ARG A 125 -2.85 -6.42 14.25
CA ARG A 125 -1.47 -6.68 13.78
C ARG A 125 -0.49 -5.60 14.20
N PHE A 126 -0.97 -4.38 14.35
CA PHE A 126 -0.17 -3.19 14.70
C PHE A 126 -0.47 -2.69 16.12
N GLN A 127 -0.81 -3.59 17.05
CA GLN A 127 -1.01 -3.21 18.46
C GLN A 127 0.22 -2.49 19.00
N GLY A 128 -0.02 -1.37 19.70
CA GLY A 128 1.05 -0.52 20.25
C GLY A 128 1.55 0.59 19.30
N HIS A 129 1.05 0.66 18.07
CA HIS A 129 1.33 1.77 17.15
C HIS A 129 0.16 2.76 17.12
N GLU A 130 0.43 4.06 17.01
CA GLU A 130 -0.59 5.12 16.82
C GLU A 130 -1.23 5.08 15.42
N ILE A 131 -1.29 3.89 14.81
CA ILE A 131 -1.82 3.72 13.48
C ILE A 131 -3.33 3.91 13.40
N CYS A 132 -4.03 3.72 14.53
CA CYS A 132 -5.48 3.81 14.58
C CYS A 132 -5.99 5.19 14.15
N SER A 133 -5.32 6.26 14.54
CA SER A 133 -5.65 7.64 14.14
C SER A 133 -5.39 7.88 12.66
N GLN A 134 -4.36 7.24 12.10
CA GLN A 134 -3.96 7.40 10.70
C GLN A 134 -4.90 6.69 9.72
N LEU A 135 -5.70 5.71 10.16
CA LEU A 135 -6.66 4.99 9.31
C LEU A 135 -7.96 5.78 9.05
N HIS A 136 -8.19 6.85 9.79
CA HIS A 136 -9.41 7.64 9.67
C HIS A 136 -9.11 9.01 9.04
N GLY A 137 -10.08 9.51 8.28
CA GLY A 137 -10.03 10.85 7.74
C GLY A 137 -10.41 11.92 8.79
N PRO A 138 -10.32 13.21 8.44
CA PRO A 138 -10.61 14.31 9.38
C PRO A 138 -12.02 14.30 9.95
N ARG A 139 -12.99 13.68 9.25
CA ARG A 139 -14.40 13.54 9.70
C ARG A 139 -14.66 12.20 10.42
N GLY A 140 -13.63 11.46 10.79
CA GLY A 140 -13.74 10.19 11.51
C GLY A 140 -14.08 8.97 10.63
N GLY A 141 -14.31 9.13 9.32
CA GLY A 141 -14.58 8.01 8.41
C GLY A 141 -13.32 7.19 8.13
N LEU A 142 -13.50 5.86 8.06
CA LEU A 142 -12.42 4.94 7.66
C LEU A 142 -11.95 5.25 6.22
N ARG A 143 -10.67 5.21 6.01
CA ARG A 143 -10.03 5.37 4.69
C ARG A 143 -9.57 4.00 4.20
N ASP A 144 -10.36 3.37 3.35
CA ASP A 144 -10.14 2.02 2.85
C ASP A 144 -8.76 1.87 2.18
N GLY A 145 -8.38 2.83 1.33
CA GLY A 145 -7.08 2.81 0.68
C GLY A 145 -5.90 2.80 1.65
N ARG A 146 -6.03 3.45 2.82
CA ARG A 146 -4.98 3.40 3.85
C ARG A 146 -4.87 2.01 4.48
N VAL A 147 -6.01 1.33 4.68
CA VAL A 147 -6.03 -0.04 5.19
C VAL A 147 -5.37 -0.98 4.19
N ASP A 148 -5.75 -0.88 2.92
CA ASP A 148 -5.23 -1.74 1.85
C ASP A 148 -3.72 -1.50 1.63
N ALA A 149 -3.26 -0.24 1.60
CA ALA A 149 -1.83 0.08 1.46
C ALA A 149 -0.99 -0.48 2.63
N LEU A 150 -1.47 -0.40 3.87
CA LEU A 150 -0.77 -0.96 5.02
C LEU A 150 -0.74 -2.49 5.01
N LEU A 151 -1.84 -3.13 4.60
CA LEU A 151 -1.88 -4.58 4.42
C LEU A 151 -0.92 -5.04 3.31
N LEU A 152 -0.79 -4.26 2.22
CA LEU A 152 0.17 -4.53 1.15
C LEU A 152 1.63 -4.39 1.63
N ALA A 153 1.95 -3.36 2.43
CA ALA A 153 3.27 -3.21 3.04
C ALA A 153 3.61 -4.41 3.95
N GLU A 154 2.66 -4.82 4.78
CA GLU A 154 2.81 -5.97 5.68
C GLU A 154 2.90 -7.29 4.90
N TYR A 155 2.15 -7.44 3.81
CA TYR A 155 2.27 -8.59 2.91
C TYR A 155 3.69 -8.71 2.35
N GLY A 156 4.26 -7.61 1.85
CA GLY A 156 5.64 -7.57 1.40
C GLY A 156 6.63 -8.02 2.48
N ARG A 157 6.44 -7.54 3.72
CA ARG A 157 7.28 -7.90 4.87
C ARG A 157 7.20 -9.38 5.23
N VAL A 158 6.00 -9.94 5.27
CA VAL A 158 5.78 -11.35 5.64
C VAL A 158 6.33 -12.27 4.57
N THR A 159 6.03 -12.00 3.30
CA THR A 159 6.48 -12.84 2.17
C THR A 159 8.00 -12.76 1.97
N TRP A 160 8.61 -11.60 2.19
CA TRP A 160 10.06 -11.45 2.17
C TRP A 160 10.74 -12.34 3.22
N LYS A 161 10.26 -12.34 4.47
CA LYS A 161 10.80 -13.19 5.53
C LYS A 161 10.66 -14.68 5.20
N LEU A 162 9.59 -15.07 4.54
CA LEU A 162 9.37 -16.47 4.13
C LEU A 162 10.30 -16.88 2.99
N SER A 163 10.59 -15.99 2.03
CA SER A 163 11.51 -16.27 0.91
C SER A 163 12.97 -16.32 1.37
N GLY A 164 13.38 -15.46 2.29
CA GLY A 164 14.74 -15.46 2.85
C GLY A 164 15.07 -16.73 3.68
N ARG A 165 14.08 -17.36 4.27
CA ARG A 165 14.26 -18.66 4.96
C ARG A 165 14.45 -19.84 4.00
N LYS A 166 13.97 -19.73 2.75
CA LYS A 166 14.17 -20.77 1.72
C LYS A 166 15.52 -20.69 1.04
N ALA A 167 16.19 -19.54 1.07
CA ALA A 167 17.53 -19.35 0.48
C ALA A 167 18.67 -19.73 1.46
N ALA A 168 18.36 -20.02 2.71
CA ALA A 168 19.32 -20.39 3.76
C ALA A 168 19.29 -21.89 4.12
N CYS A 169 18.60 -22.71 3.37
CA CYS A 169 18.66 -24.17 3.32
C CYS A 169 19.20 -24.61 1.95
#